data_6e9a00183be1785c5be43d8daedb9f89
#
_entry.id   6e9a00183be1785c5be43d8daedb9f89
#
_cell.length_a   1.000
_cell.length_b   1.000
_cell.length_c   1.000
_cell.angle_alpha   90.00
_cell.angle_beta   90.00
_cell.angle_gamma   90.00
#
_symmetry.space_group_name_H-M   'P 1'
#
loop_
_entity.id
_entity.type
_entity.pdbx_description
1 polymer ?
#
loop_
_entity_poly.entity_id
_entity_poly.type
_entity_poly.pdbx_seq_one_letter_code
_entity_poly.pdbx_strand_id
1 'polypeptide(L)'
;MKNKYLNLSLVFLSLAVVLFVLLTKEHIFLKVGASEGPSYCSIDSKFNCEAVAASSYAQLGGVPMALLGLLTHVFLILLILVARFEMSEKFDRFYRFALAGSFFTVITAIVMASISSLIIQSYCLFCIGTYVLSFLSMVSLIMAGKQSLFTSFRRLFSEDIPVLFSEHLWVFVCAVLIFPVAMFLNAMILDQFGYQQLKLRALEAVAQWEVQKSESFSERGLSLQKDQNPAVMTIVEFADFLCPHCKHAAPTLHAFALSRPGVRLIFKPFPLDGNCNKSIPQAGDGLRCQLAYANYCAEKLAKKGWLAHDWIFDHQREFFEGKPQLLEQLIAQFKLDPAEFKSCLESEEAFLWAQGSAAEGSMIRGTPTIFVNGRLLEMGQSLPVLQGVYEKIIKK
;
A
#
# COMPACT_ATOMS: atom_id res chain seq x y z
N MET A 1 2.64 38.07 17.53
CA MET A 1 2.13 36.70 17.80
C MET A 1 1.50 36.05 16.58
N LYS A 2 0.65 36.72 15.77
CA LYS A 2 0.02 36.19 14.55
C LYS A 2 1.02 35.50 13.62
N ASN A 3 2.13 36.16 13.29
CA ASN A 3 3.12 35.64 12.36
C ASN A 3 3.83 34.35 12.84
N LYS A 4 3.96 34.15 14.17
CA LYS A 4 4.53 32.92 14.73
C LYS A 4 3.66 31.70 14.40
N TYR A 5 2.37 31.83 14.55
CA TYR A 5 1.43 30.73 14.28
C TYR A 5 1.22 30.47 12.80
N LEU A 6 1.25 31.52 11.95
CA LEU A 6 1.27 31.33 10.49
C LEU A 6 2.53 30.58 10.04
N ASN A 7 3.70 30.92 10.57
CA ASN A 7 4.92 30.20 10.27
C ASN A 7 4.87 28.74 10.76
N LEU A 8 4.27 28.49 11.93
CA LEU A 8 4.09 27.14 12.45
C LEU A 8 3.16 26.30 11.55
N SER A 9 2.07 26.91 11.08
CA SER A 9 1.17 26.25 10.11
C SER A 9 1.90 25.93 8.80
N LEU A 10 2.74 26.84 8.28
CA LEU A 10 3.57 26.60 7.09
C LEU A 10 4.50 25.40 7.29
N VAL A 11 5.14 25.26 8.45
CA VAL A 11 6.01 24.12 8.76
C VAL A 11 5.21 22.82 8.73
N PHE A 12 4.05 22.76 9.39
CA PHE A 12 3.22 21.54 9.39
C PHE A 12 2.72 21.16 8.01
N LEU A 13 2.27 22.13 7.20
CA LEU A 13 1.84 21.87 5.83
C LEU A 13 3.00 21.42 4.94
N SER A 14 4.20 22.00 5.11
CA SER A 14 5.38 21.57 4.34
C SER A 14 5.79 20.14 4.67
N LEU A 15 5.74 19.75 5.95
CA LEU A 15 5.97 18.35 6.35
C LEU A 15 4.89 17.40 5.79
N ALA A 16 3.63 17.83 5.79
CA ALA A 16 2.54 17.04 5.19
C ALA A 16 2.75 16.87 3.68
N VAL A 17 3.21 17.90 2.97
CA VAL A 17 3.56 17.81 1.54
C VAL A 17 4.60 16.73 1.28
N VAL A 18 5.66 16.66 2.11
CA VAL A 18 6.68 15.60 1.98
C VAL A 18 6.05 14.21 2.13
N LEU A 19 5.19 14.01 3.14
CA LEU A 19 4.51 12.73 3.31
C LEU A 19 3.57 12.40 2.14
N PHE A 20 2.87 13.38 1.59
CA PHE A 20 2.02 13.18 0.42
C PHE A 20 2.81 12.83 -0.84
N VAL A 21 4.02 13.35 -1.02
CA VAL A 21 4.93 12.93 -2.10
C VAL A 21 5.29 11.45 -1.96
N LEU A 22 5.68 11.02 -0.74
CA LEU A 22 6.00 9.62 -0.47
C LEU A 22 4.80 8.70 -0.71
N LEU A 23 3.62 9.07 -0.23
CA LEU A 23 2.38 8.32 -0.44
C LEU A 23 1.97 8.25 -1.91
N THR A 24 2.17 9.33 -2.67
CA THR A 24 1.89 9.35 -4.12
C THR A 24 2.83 8.41 -4.86
N LYS A 25 4.13 8.43 -4.54
CA LYS A 25 5.12 7.50 -5.08
C LYS A 25 4.72 6.06 -4.80
N GLU A 26 4.41 5.74 -3.54
CA GLU A 26 3.99 4.41 -3.11
C GLU A 26 2.79 3.88 -3.89
N HIS A 27 1.74 4.71 -4.01
CA HIS A 27 0.53 4.35 -4.76
C HIS A 27 0.84 4.07 -6.24
N ILE A 28 1.65 4.92 -6.88
CA ILE A 28 2.02 4.77 -8.30
C ILE A 28 2.86 3.51 -8.50
N PHE A 29 3.88 3.29 -7.67
CA PHE A 29 4.78 2.14 -7.78
C PHE A 29 4.03 0.83 -7.60
N LEU A 30 3.12 0.75 -6.63
CA LEU A 30 2.25 -0.39 -6.45
C LEU A 30 1.36 -0.63 -7.68
N LYS A 31 0.81 0.45 -8.24
CA LYS A 31 -0.10 0.38 -9.40
C LYS A 31 0.59 -0.08 -10.68
N VAL A 32 1.86 0.29 -10.88
CA VAL A 32 2.65 -0.11 -12.06
C VAL A 32 3.49 -1.37 -11.82
N GLY A 33 3.52 -1.90 -10.61
CA GLY A 33 4.30 -3.08 -10.25
C GLY A 33 5.80 -2.80 -10.15
N ALA A 34 6.19 -1.57 -9.77
CA ALA A 34 7.57 -1.14 -9.61
C ALA A 34 8.06 -1.13 -8.15
N SER A 35 7.29 -1.73 -7.23
CA SER A 35 7.68 -1.85 -5.82
C SER A 35 8.87 -2.79 -5.67
N GLU A 36 9.93 -2.34 -4.99
CA GLU A 36 11.17 -3.12 -4.82
C GLU A 36 11.19 -3.95 -3.51
N GLY A 37 10.09 -3.98 -2.78
CA GLY A 37 9.92 -4.67 -1.50
C GLY A 37 8.82 -4.03 -0.67
N PRO A 38 8.57 -4.50 0.56
CA PRO A 38 7.60 -3.90 1.46
C PRO A 38 7.94 -2.44 1.76
N SER A 39 6.88 -1.63 1.86
CA SER A 39 7.02 -0.22 2.20
C SER A 39 7.55 -0.03 3.63
N TYR A 40 8.37 1.01 3.84
CA TYR A 40 8.86 1.38 5.18
C TYR A 40 7.75 1.67 6.20
N CYS A 41 6.52 1.85 5.76
CA CYS A 41 5.37 2.06 6.62
C CYS A 41 4.46 0.82 6.75
N SER A 42 4.86 -0.32 6.21
CA SER A 42 4.19 -1.61 6.35
C SER A 42 4.93 -2.44 7.39
N ILE A 43 4.36 -2.57 8.59
CA ILE A 43 4.99 -3.25 9.75
C ILE A 43 4.38 -4.63 9.96
N ASP A 44 3.08 -4.75 9.80
CA ASP A 44 2.30 -5.97 9.94
C ASP A 44 1.00 -5.90 9.14
N SER A 45 0.14 -6.90 9.23
CA SER A 45 -1.15 -6.92 8.52
C SER A 45 -2.09 -5.77 8.91
N LYS A 46 -1.92 -5.19 10.09
CA LYS A 46 -2.75 -4.09 10.62
C LYS A 46 -2.18 -2.72 10.25
N PHE A 47 -0.85 -2.57 10.33
CA PHE A 47 -0.14 -1.36 9.90
C PHE A 47 0.52 -1.61 8.55
N ASN A 48 -0.26 -1.43 7.47
CA ASN A 48 0.14 -1.74 6.12
C ASN A 48 -0.28 -0.63 5.14
N CYS A 49 0.69 0.19 4.73
CA CYS A 49 0.45 1.29 3.82
C CYS A 49 0.07 0.83 2.41
N GLU A 50 0.61 -0.31 1.98
CA GLU A 50 0.33 -0.87 0.66
C GLU A 50 -1.12 -1.36 0.57
N ALA A 51 -1.64 -1.99 1.64
CA ALA A 51 -3.04 -2.39 1.71
C ALA A 51 -3.98 -1.18 1.60
N VAL A 52 -3.65 -0.07 2.26
CA VAL A 52 -4.40 1.17 2.14
C VAL A 52 -4.27 1.76 0.73
N ALA A 53 -3.05 1.78 0.15
CA ALA A 53 -2.79 2.30 -1.19
C ALA A 53 -3.44 1.45 -2.31
N ALA A 54 -3.55 0.13 -2.12
CA ALA A 54 -4.20 -0.79 -3.07
C ALA A 54 -5.73 -0.73 -3.00
N SER A 55 -6.31 -0.13 -1.94
CA SER A 55 -7.76 -0.07 -1.76
C SER A 55 -8.42 0.82 -2.83
N SER A 56 -9.70 0.55 -3.12
CA SER A 56 -10.48 1.40 -4.02
C SER A 56 -10.69 2.82 -3.50
N TYR A 57 -10.55 3.02 -2.19
CA TYR A 57 -10.68 4.33 -1.53
C TYR A 57 -9.42 5.19 -1.61
N ALA A 58 -8.28 4.61 -2.02
CA ALA A 58 -7.03 5.36 -2.19
C ALA A 58 -7.01 6.26 -3.43
N GLN A 59 -8.06 6.22 -4.24
CA GLN A 59 -8.19 7.02 -5.47
C GLN A 59 -9.60 7.56 -5.65
N LEU A 60 -9.68 8.73 -6.25
CA LEU A 60 -10.94 9.37 -6.67
C LEU A 60 -10.89 9.61 -8.18
N GLY A 61 -11.80 8.98 -8.95
CA GLY A 61 -11.78 9.09 -10.40
C GLY A 61 -10.46 8.62 -11.06
N GLY A 62 -9.74 7.66 -10.43
CA GLY A 62 -8.45 7.16 -10.90
C GLY A 62 -7.23 8.00 -10.47
N VAL A 63 -7.45 9.14 -9.79
CA VAL A 63 -6.40 10.01 -9.23
C VAL A 63 -6.12 9.62 -7.80
N PRO A 64 -4.82 9.40 -7.41
CA PRO A 64 -4.48 9.09 -6.03
C PRO A 64 -4.94 10.19 -5.06
N MET A 65 -5.58 9.80 -3.95
CA MET A 65 -5.96 10.73 -2.88
C MET A 65 -4.75 11.47 -2.31
N ALA A 66 -3.60 10.83 -2.29
CA ALA A 66 -2.33 11.44 -1.87
C ALA A 66 -1.93 12.61 -2.78
N LEU A 67 -2.10 12.49 -4.10
CA LEU A 67 -1.80 13.57 -5.05
C LEU A 67 -2.78 14.74 -4.91
N LEU A 68 -4.06 14.47 -4.66
CA LEU A 68 -5.04 15.50 -4.34
C LEU A 68 -4.70 16.22 -3.04
N GLY A 69 -4.30 15.46 -2.01
CA GLY A 69 -3.84 16.01 -0.74
C GLY A 69 -2.61 16.89 -0.91
N LEU A 70 -1.62 16.43 -1.68
CA LEU A 70 -0.42 17.20 -2.02
C LEU A 70 -0.76 18.58 -2.61
N LEU A 71 -1.54 18.61 -3.69
CA LEU A 71 -1.89 19.85 -4.38
C LEU A 71 -2.73 20.78 -3.48
N THR A 72 -3.63 20.21 -2.69
CA THR A 72 -4.44 21.00 -1.72
C THR A 72 -3.53 21.64 -0.66
N HIS A 73 -2.55 20.91 -0.11
CA HIS A 73 -1.62 21.46 0.88
C HIS A 73 -0.69 22.52 0.29
N VAL A 74 -0.22 22.33 -0.95
CA VAL A 74 0.54 23.36 -1.67
C VAL A 74 -0.31 24.61 -1.87
N PHE A 75 -1.57 24.45 -2.25
CA PHE A 75 -2.49 25.59 -2.38
C PHE A 75 -2.72 26.33 -1.04
N LEU A 76 -2.89 25.60 0.07
CA LEU A 76 -2.98 26.21 1.40
C LEU A 76 -1.71 26.97 1.79
N ILE A 77 -0.52 26.43 1.49
CA ILE A 77 0.75 27.12 1.69
C ILE A 77 0.76 28.46 0.95
N LEU A 78 0.34 28.49 -0.33
CA LEU A 78 0.28 29.72 -1.11
C LEU A 78 -0.67 30.75 -0.48
N LEU A 79 -1.87 30.34 -0.05
CA LEU A 79 -2.81 31.24 0.64
C LEU A 79 -2.23 31.82 1.93
N ILE A 80 -1.54 30.99 2.73
CA ILE A 80 -0.92 31.44 3.98
C ILE A 80 0.25 32.38 3.70
N LEU A 81 1.06 32.13 2.66
CA LEU A 81 2.14 33.03 2.26
C LEU A 81 1.61 34.41 1.85
N VAL A 82 0.53 34.45 1.04
CA VAL A 82 -0.15 35.73 0.69
C VAL A 82 -0.61 36.44 1.96
N ALA A 83 -1.27 35.73 2.87
CA ALA A 83 -1.73 36.29 4.15
C ALA A 83 -0.56 36.68 5.08
N ARG A 84 0.58 36.00 5.01
CA ARG A 84 1.74 36.22 5.88
C ARG A 84 2.57 37.43 5.49
N PHE A 85 2.76 37.64 4.19
CA PHE A 85 3.58 38.71 3.63
C PHE A 85 2.78 39.96 3.29
N GLU A 86 1.50 39.97 3.64
CA GLU A 86 0.61 41.11 3.37
C GLU A 86 0.64 41.52 1.89
N MET A 87 0.77 40.55 0.99
CA MET A 87 0.87 40.76 -0.46
C MET A 87 -0.44 41.33 -1.06
N SER A 88 -1.47 41.53 -0.24
CA SER A 88 -2.74 42.13 -0.61
C SER A 88 -3.26 42.99 0.53
N GLU A 89 -3.89 44.13 0.22
CA GLU A 89 -4.56 45.00 1.20
C GLU A 89 -5.63 44.27 2.02
N LYS A 90 -6.13 43.16 1.50
CA LYS A 90 -7.19 42.35 2.11
C LYS A 90 -6.65 41.00 2.62
N PHE A 91 -5.43 40.97 3.19
CA PHE A 91 -4.74 39.77 3.64
C PHE A 91 -5.57 38.89 4.63
N ASP A 92 -6.46 39.47 5.42
CA ASP A 92 -7.35 38.72 6.33
C ASP A 92 -8.34 37.80 5.58
N ARG A 93 -8.67 38.07 4.32
CA ARG A 93 -9.47 37.17 3.48
C ARG A 93 -8.72 35.92 3.13
N PHE A 94 -7.46 36.00 2.70
CA PHE A 94 -6.62 34.86 2.38
C PHE A 94 -6.40 33.97 3.60
N TYR A 95 -6.26 34.58 4.77
CA TYR A 95 -6.25 33.85 6.04
C TYR A 95 -7.55 33.06 6.24
N ARG A 96 -8.73 33.66 6.01
CA ARG A 96 -10.01 32.96 6.17
C ARG A 96 -10.20 31.85 5.13
N PHE A 97 -9.76 32.04 3.88
CA PHE A 97 -9.74 30.96 2.88
C PHE A 97 -8.80 29.81 3.30
N ALA A 98 -7.61 30.12 3.78
CA ALA A 98 -6.68 29.09 4.28
C ALA A 98 -7.26 28.34 5.49
N LEU A 99 -7.92 29.05 6.41
CA LEU A 99 -8.60 28.43 7.55
C LEU A 99 -9.72 27.49 7.10
N ALA A 100 -10.58 27.93 6.18
CA ALA A 100 -11.65 27.09 5.63
C ALA A 100 -11.10 25.86 4.89
N GLY A 101 -10.07 26.03 4.08
CA GLY A 101 -9.41 24.93 3.40
C GLY A 101 -8.76 23.93 4.40
N SER A 102 -8.19 24.42 5.50
CA SER A 102 -7.65 23.55 6.56
C SER A 102 -8.75 22.77 7.28
N PHE A 103 -9.93 23.34 7.50
CA PHE A 103 -11.09 22.60 8.00
C PHE A 103 -11.51 21.51 7.01
N PHE A 104 -11.55 21.80 5.73
CA PHE A 104 -11.85 20.80 4.70
C PHE A 104 -10.85 19.65 4.71
N THR A 105 -9.54 19.92 4.83
CA THR A 105 -8.52 18.85 4.90
C THR A 105 -8.68 17.99 6.15
N VAL A 106 -9.01 18.56 7.30
CA VAL A 106 -9.27 17.82 8.54
C VAL A 106 -10.54 16.97 8.45
N ILE A 107 -11.62 17.50 7.86
CA ILE A 107 -12.83 16.69 7.61
C ILE A 107 -12.51 15.51 6.69
N THR A 108 -11.77 15.73 5.61
CA THR A 108 -11.32 14.67 4.70
C THR A 108 -10.46 13.64 5.46
N ALA A 109 -9.55 14.10 6.33
CA ALA A 109 -8.73 13.22 7.15
C ALA A 109 -9.58 12.32 8.09
N ILE A 110 -10.62 12.88 8.72
CA ILE A 110 -11.56 12.12 9.57
C ILE A 110 -12.30 11.07 8.73
N VAL A 111 -12.80 11.44 7.56
CA VAL A 111 -13.48 10.50 6.65
C VAL A 111 -12.54 9.37 6.25
N MET A 112 -11.33 9.69 5.82
CA MET A 112 -10.34 8.68 5.41
C MET A 112 -9.87 7.80 6.58
N ALA A 113 -9.71 8.37 7.77
CA ALA A 113 -9.41 7.59 8.98
C ALA A 113 -10.57 6.64 9.34
N SER A 114 -11.82 7.08 9.17
CA SER A 114 -13.00 6.24 9.38
C SER A 114 -13.06 5.09 8.37
N ILE A 115 -12.80 5.36 7.10
CA ILE A 115 -12.72 4.34 6.04
C ILE A 115 -11.60 3.34 6.36
N SER A 116 -10.42 3.83 6.74
CA SER A 116 -9.28 2.99 7.11
C SER A 116 -9.62 2.07 8.29
N SER A 117 -10.29 2.60 9.32
CA SER A 117 -10.61 1.85 10.54
C SER A 117 -11.80 0.90 10.38
N LEU A 118 -12.87 1.32 9.70
CA LEU A 118 -14.14 0.57 9.65
C LEU A 118 -14.25 -0.33 8.42
N ILE A 119 -13.66 0.10 7.29
CA ILE A 119 -13.82 -0.59 6.02
C ILE A 119 -12.54 -1.34 5.64
N ILE A 120 -11.39 -0.66 5.58
CA ILE A 120 -10.13 -1.30 5.16
C ILE A 120 -9.56 -2.16 6.29
N GLN A 121 -9.73 -1.75 7.55
CA GLN A 121 -9.18 -2.40 8.75
C GLN A 121 -7.65 -2.50 8.75
N SER A 122 -7.01 -1.66 7.96
CA SER A 122 -5.56 -1.47 7.91
C SER A 122 -5.23 0.02 8.06
N TYR A 123 -4.12 0.31 8.70
CA TYR A 123 -3.67 1.67 8.99
C TYR A 123 -2.40 2.00 8.23
N CYS A 124 -2.33 3.19 7.67
CA CYS A 124 -1.14 3.71 7.01
C CYS A 124 -0.50 4.76 7.94
N LEU A 125 0.72 4.51 8.41
CA LEU A 125 1.42 5.42 9.32
C LEU A 125 1.66 6.79 8.71
N PHE A 126 2.02 6.86 7.43
CA PHE A 126 2.22 8.14 6.74
C PHE A 126 0.89 8.88 6.57
N CYS A 127 -0.22 8.17 6.34
CA CYS A 127 -1.54 8.79 6.30
C CYS A 127 -1.91 9.39 7.65
N ILE A 128 -1.69 8.67 8.76
CA ILE A 128 -1.89 9.18 10.12
C ILE A 128 -1.01 10.43 10.33
N GLY A 129 0.24 10.40 9.90
CA GLY A 129 1.13 11.55 9.92
C GLY A 129 0.54 12.78 9.22
N THR A 130 -0.01 12.61 8.01
CA THR A 130 -0.66 13.72 7.28
C THR A 130 -1.90 14.24 8.01
N TYR A 131 -2.70 13.38 8.66
CA TYR A 131 -3.88 13.78 9.42
C TYR A 131 -3.50 14.63 10.64
N VAL A 132 -2.48 14.19 11.39
CA VAL A 132 -1.97 14.93 12.56
C VAL A 132 -1.40 16.29 12.12
N LEU A 133 -0.60 16.34 11.06
CA LEU A 133 -0.01 17.58 10.57
C LEU A 133 -1.07 18.56 10.05
N SER A 134 -2.10 18.07 9.35
CA SER A 134 -3.24 18.89 8.90
C SER A 134 -4.01 19.46 10.09
N PHE A 135 -4.26 18.65 11.12
CA PHE A 135 -4.91 19.10 12.35
C PHE A 135 -4.08 20.16 13.09
N LEU A 136 -2.77 19.94 13.26
CA LEU A 136 -1.86 20.90 13.90
C LEU A 136 -1.76 22.21 13.11
N SER A 137 -1.79 22.14 11.78
CA SER A 137 -1.85 23.32 10.91
C SER A 137 -3.14 24.11 11.14
N MET A 138 -4.30 23.44 11.18
CA MET A 138 -5.59 24.07 11.46
C MET A 138 -5.59 24.75 12.83
N VAL A 139 -5.11 24.06 13.89
CA VAL A 139 -5.00 24.63 15.25
C VAL A 139 -4.10 25.86 15.24
N SER A 140 -2.96 25.81 14.54
CA SER A 140 -2.04 26.94 14.40
C SER A 140 -2.72 28.14 13.72
N LEU A 141 -3.53 27.90 12.68
CA LEU A 141 -4.31 28.96 12.03
C LEU A 141 -5.36 29.55 12.99
N ILE A 142 -6.07 28.71 13.75
CA ILE A 142 -7.03 29.19 14.76
C ILE A 142 -6.33 30.13 15.77
N MET A 143 -5.14 29.73 16.26
CA MET A 143 -4.35 30.53 17.19
C MET A 143 -3.77 31.82 16.56
N ALA A 144 -3.58 31.85 15.24
CA ALA A 144 -3.18 33.04 14.50
C ALA A 144 -4.32 34.07 14.40
N GLY A 145 -5.56 33.63 14.45
CA GLY A 145 -6.74 34.47 14.30
C GLY A 145 -6.95 35.41 15.50
N LYS A 146 -7.38 36.64 15.21
CA LYS A 146 -7.80 37.62 16.24
C LYS A 146 -9.28 37.50 16.59
N GLN A 147 -10.06 36.80 15.80
CA GLN A 147 -11.51 36.68 15.90
C GLN A 147 -11.92 35.26 16.26
N SER A 148 -13.12 35.10 16.81
CA SER A 148 -13.67 33.77 17.05
C SER A 148 -13.86 33.01 15.73
N LEU A 149 -13.81 31.68 15.79
CA LEU A 149 -14.08 30.82 14.64
C LEU A 149 -15.41 31.15 13.96
N PHE A 150 -16.45 31.29 14.78
CA PHE A 150 -17.78 31.63 14.30
C PHE A 150 -17.80 32.92 13.51
N THR A 151 -17.13 33.98 14.01
CA THR A 151 -17.02 35.27 13.32
C THR A 151 -16.23 35.13 12.01
N SER A 152 -15.17 34.36 12.02
CA SER A 152 -14.33 34.09 10.82
C SER A 152 -15.13 33.40 9.72
N PHE A 153 -15.86 32.34 10.05
CA PHE A 153 -16.73 31.64 9.09
C PHE A 153 -17.92 32.50 8.65
N ARG A 154 -18.57 33.25 9.56
CA ARG A 154 -19.65 34.18 9.18
C ARG A 154 -19.15 35.16 8.14
N ARG A 155 -18.00 35.80 8.36
CA ARG A 155 -17.41 36.77 7.41
C ARG A 155 -17.00 36.09 6.10
N LEU A 156 -16.46 34.89 6.16
CA LEU A 156 -16.15 34.12 4.94
C LEU A 156 -17.40 34.03 4.03
N PHE A 157 -18.52 33.61 4.60
CA PHE A 157 -19.77 33.45 3.82
C PHE A 157 -20.43 34.77 3.45
N SER A 158 -20.44 35.78 4.32
CA SER A 158 -21.15 37.05 4.07
C SER A 158 -20.34 38.09 3.30
N GLU A 159 -19.00 38.07 3.43
CA GLU A 159 -18.13 39.12 2.88
C GLU A 159 -17.20 38.57 1.78
N ASP A 160 -16.59 37.41 1.98
CA ASP A 160 -15.49 36.94 1.12
C ASP A 160 -15.98 36.13 -0.08
N ILE A 161 -16.94 35.21 0.11
CA ILE A 161 -17.50 34.41 -0.99
C ILE A 161 -18.19 35.27 -2.05
N PRO A 162 -19.03 36.29 -1.70
CA PRO A 162 -19.66 37.14 -2.70
C PRO A 162 -18.64 37.88 -3.58
N VAL A 163 -17.51 38.29 -3.04
CA VAL A 163 -16.46 38.99 -3.78
C VAL A 163 -15.38 38.10 -4.37
N LEU A 164 -15.46 36.80 -4.13
CA LEU A 164 -14.49 35.81 -4.64
C LEU A 164 -14.39 35.86 -6.17
N PHE A 165 -15.54 35.99 -6.84
CA PHE A 165 -15.60 36.02 -8.30
C PHE A 165 -15.21 37.36 -8.91
N SER A 166 -15.32 38.47 -8.18
CA SER A 166 -15.01 39.81 -8.69
C SER A 166 -13.54 40.24 -8.38
N GLU A 167 -13.05 39.93 -7.19
CA GLU A 167 -11.74 40.43 -6.74
C GLU A 167 -10.68 39.34 -6.59
N HIS A 168 -11.10 38.08 -6.36
CA HIS A 168 -10.17 36.97 -6.04
C HIS A 168 -10.45 35.72 -6.88
N LEU A 169 -10.86 35.90 -8.14
CA LEU A 169 -11.19 34.85 -9.09
C LEU A 169 -10.08 33.77 -9.16
N TRP A 170 -8.82 34.17 -9.04
CA TRP A 170 -7.68 33.25 -9.07
C TRP A 170 -7.73 32.19 -7.95
N VAL A 171 -8.22 32.56 -6.73
CA VAL A 171 -8.37 31.60 -5.60
C VAL A 171 -9.37 30.52 -5.97
N PHE A 172 -10.52 30.93 -6.53
CA PHE A 172 -11.54 30.00 -7.00
C PHE A 172 -11.01 29.13 -8.14
N VAL A 173 -10.38 29.73 -9.14
CA VAL A 173 -9.81 29.01 -10.28
C VAL A 173 -8.75 28.00 -9.83
N CYS A 174 -7.82 28.40 -8.94
CA CYS A 174 -6.82 27.47 -8.41
C CYS A 174 -7.47 26.31 -7.63
N ALA A 175 -8.48 26.59 -6.80
CA ALA A 175 -9.18 25.55 -6.05
C ALA A 175 -9.88 24.54 -6.97
N VAL A 176 -10.56 25.02 -8.02
CA VAL A 176 -11.26 24.19 -9.01
C VAL A 176 -10.27 23.40 -9.86
N LEU A 177 -9.11 23.98 -10.18
CA LEU A 177 -8.08 23.34 -11.01
C LEU A 177 -7.29 22.25 -10.28
N ILE A 178 -7.38 22.13 -8.95
CA ILE A 178 -6.68 21.07 -8.20
C ILE A 178 -6.96 19.70 -8.81
N PHE A 179 -8.22 19.35 -9.04
CA PHE A 179 -8.58 18.03 -9.57
C PHE A 179 -8.14 17.80 -11.02
N PRO A 180 -8.42 18.71 -12.00
CA PRO A 180 -7.91 18.56 -13.36
C PRO A 180 -6.39 18.52 -13.46
N VAL A 181 -5.68 19.33 -12.68
CA VAL A 181 -4.22 19.32 -12.63
C VAL A 181 -3.72 18.00 -12.05
N ALA A 182 -4.35 17.50 -10.97
CA ALA A 182 -4.02 16.18 -10.44
C ALA A 182 -4.25 15.07 -11.45
N MET A 183 -5.35 15.11 -12.21
CA MET A 183 -5.61 14.16 -13.30
C MET A 183 -4.51 14.20 -14.37
N PHE A 184 -4.14 15.40 -14.81
CA PHE A 184 -3.11 15.60 -15.82
C PHE A 184 -1.75 15.08 -15.34
N LEU A 185 -1.32 15.47 -14.13
CA LEU A 185 -0.06 15.02 -13.54
C LEU A 185 -0.04 13.50 -13.33
N ASN A 186 -1.13 12.92 -12.82
CA ASN A 186 -1.25 11.48 -12.66
C ASN A 186 -1.14 10.75 -13.99
N ALA A 187 -1.82 11.24 -15.05
CA ALA A 187 -1.75 10.66 -16.39
C ALA A 187 -0.33 10.74 -16.94
N MET A 188 0.33 11.89 -16.81
CA MET A 188 1.71 12.11 -17.27
C MET A 188 2.70 11.19 -16.53
N ILE A 189 2.58 11.06 -15.22
CA ILE A 189 3.44 10.16 -14.44
C ILE A 189 3.21 8.71 -14.84
N LEU A 190 1.96 8.27 -14.94
CA LEU A 190 1.62 6.89 -15.32
C LEU A 190 2.08 6.56 -16.75
N ASP A 191 2.04 7.52 -17.67
CA ASP A 191 2.52 7.33 -19.05
C ASP A 191 4.03 7.07 -19.10
N GLN A 192 4.83 7.74 -18.25
CA GLN A 192 6.26 7.50 -18.12
C GLN A 192 6.59 6.04 -17.74
N PHE A 193 5.69 5.36 -17.02
CA PHE A 193 5.81 3.95 -16.67
C PHE A 193 5.14 2.99 -17.66
N GLY A 194 4.68 3.48 -18.81
CA GLY A 194 4.02 2.66 -19.82
C GLY A 194 2.69 2.05 -19.35
N TYR A 195 1.99 2.70 -18.43
CA TYR A 195 0.78 2.18 -17.79
C TYR A 195 -0.33 1.83 -18.79
N GLN A 196 -0.44 2.53 -19.90
CA GLN A 196 -1.44 2.21 -20.94
C GLN A 196 -1.19 0.81 -21.55
N GLN A 197 0.07 0.48 -21.83
CA GLN A 197 0.44 -0.86 -22.33
C GLN A 197 0.19 -1.93 -21.25
N LEU A 198 0.53 -1.62 -19.99
CA LEU A 198 0.25 -2.50 -18.86
C LEU A 198 -1.26 -2.79 -18.73
N LYS A 199 -2.09 -1.77 -18.90
CA LYS A 199 -3.56 -1.91 -18.85
C LYS A 199 -4.10 -2.79 -19.98
N LEU A 200 -3.59 -2.65 -21.21
CA LEU A 200 -3.99 -3.51 -22.33
C LEU A 200 -3.61 -4.96 -22.06
N ARG A 201 -2.36 -5.22 -21.64
CA ARG A 201 -1.91 -6.57 -21.27
C ARG A 201 -2.72 -7.15 -20.11
N ALA A 202 -3.13 -6.31 -19.15
CA ALA A 202 -3.98 -6.74 -18.07
C ALA A 202 -5.36 -7.23 -18.55
N LEU A 203 -5.96 -6.54 -19.52
CA LEU A 203 -7.22 -6.97 -20.12
C LEU A 203 -7.08 -8.32 -20.84
N GLU A 204 -5.98 -8.51 -21.57
CA GLU A 204 -5.66 -9.78 -22.24
C GLU A 204 -5.46 -10.91 -21.22
N ALA A 205 -4.69 -10.69 -20.16
CA ALA A 205 -4.45 -11.67 -19.10
C ALA A 205 -5.76 -12.09 -18.40
N VAL A 206 -6.66 -11.13 -18.12
CA VAL A 206 -7.98 -11.39 -17.54
C VAL A 206 -8.86 -12.23 -18.49
N ALA A 207 -8.84 -11.90 -19.79
CA ALA A 207 -9.60 -12.67 -20.78
C ALA A 207 -9.07 -14.11 -20.92
N GLN A 208 -7.75 -14.29 -20.92
CA GLN A 208 -7.11 -15.60 -20.96
C GLN A 208 -7.44 -16.41 -19.69
N TRP A 209 -7.41 -15.78 -18.50
CA TRP A 209 -7.76 -16.43 -17.24
C TRP A 209 -9.19 -17.00 -17.25
N GLU A 210 -10.16 -16.32 -17.87
CA GLU A 210 -11.54 -16.80 -17.91
C GLU A 210 -11.70 -18.15 -18.62
N VAL A 211 -10.85 -18.43 -19.62
CA VAL A 211 -10.90 -19.65 -20.42
C VAL A 211 -9.93 -20.74 -19.95
N GLN A 212 -9.07 -20.44 -18.95
CA GLN A 212 -8.13 -21.40 -18.38
C GLN A 212 -8.86 -22.55 -17.68
N LYS A 213 -8.29 -23.76 -17.77
CA LYS A 213 -8.74 -24.90 -16.98
C LYS A 213 -8.50 -24.65 -15.49
N SER A 214 -9.45 -25.00 -14.66
CA SER A 214 -9.30 -24.91 -13.21
C SER A 214 -8.60 -26.15 -12.68
N GLU A 215 -7.54 -25.92 -11.90
CA GLU A 215 -6.84 -26.92 -11.10
C GLU A 215 -7.30 -26.78 -9.63
N SER A 216 -7.19 -27.86 -8.87
CA SER A 216 -7.50 -27.85 -7.43
C SER A 216 -6.23 -27.92 -6.62
N PHE A 217 -6.11 -27.03 -5.63
CA PHE A 217 -5.00 -27.00 -4.70
C PHE A 217 -5.53 -27.22 -3.29
N SER A 218 -4.72 -27.88 -2.45
CA SER A 218 -5.05 -27.98 -1.03
C SER A 218 -4.99 -26.61 -0.36
N GLU A 219 -5.71 -26.46 0.75
CA GLU A 219 -5.61 -25.25 1.58
C GLU A 219 -4.34 -25.23 2.45
N ARG A 220 -3.48 -26.24 2.34
CA ARG A 220 -2.19 -26.25 3.01
C ARG A 220 -1.31 -25.15 2.45
N GLY A 221 -0.79 -24.33 3.32
CA GLY A 221 0.03 -23.15 2.97
C GLY A 221 -0.10 -22.09 4.02
N LEU A 222 0.59 -20.99 3.80
CA LEU A 222 0.46 -19.82 4.63
C LEU A 222 -0.71 -18.98 4.10
N SER A 223 -1.79 -18.88 4.87
CA SER A 223 -3.02 -18.20 4.45
C SER A 223 -3.11 -16.78 5.00
N LEU A 224 -3.44 -15.83 4.14
CA LEU A 224 -3.69 -14.44 4.48
C LEU A 224 -5.08 -14.04 3.96
N GLN A 225 -5.94 -13.56 4.84
CA GLN A 225 -7.26 -13.06 4.52
C GLN A 225 -7.61 -11.94 5.48
N LYS A 226 -8.28 -10.91 4.96
CA LYS A 226 -8.67 -9.74 5.74
C LYS A 226 -9.77 -10.03 6.75
N ASP A 227 -10.76 -10.81 6.35
CA ASP A 227 -11.97 -11.10 7.12
C ASP A 227 -12.21 -12.61 7.20
N GLN A 228 -13.16 -13.00 8.04
CA GLN A 228 -13.55 -14.41 8.22
C GLN A 228 -14.66 -14.88 7.25
N ASN A 229 -15.05 -14.03 6.29
CA ASN A 229 -16.05 -14.39 5.31
C ASN A 229 -15.53 -15.47 4.35
N PRO A 230 -16.42 -16.30 3.78
CA PRO A 230 -16.01 -17.21 2.72
C PRO A 230 -15.31 -16.47 1.59
N ALA A 231 -14.16 -16.98 1.17
CA ALA A 231 -13.41 -16.35 0.08
C ALA A 231 -14.17 -16.50 -1.24
N VAL A 232 -14.43 -15.38 -1.91
CA VAL A 232 -14.96 -15.36 -3.29
C VAL A 232 -13.85 -15.45 -4.31
N MET A 233 -12.64 -14.99 -3.92
CA MET A 233 -11.43 -15.05 -4.71
C MET A 233 -10.29 -15.65 -3.88
N THR A 234 -9.81 -16.81 -4.29
CA THR A 234 -8.63 -17.45 -3.69
C THR A 234 -7.46 -17.33 -4.65
N ILE A 235 -6.40 -16.67 -4.19
CA ILE A 235 -5.13 -16.53 -4.89
C ILE A 235 -4.19 -17.58 -4.31
N VAL A 236 -3.62 -18.46 -5.15
CA VAL A 236 -2.58 -19.40 -4.75
C VAL A 236 -1.30 -18.99 -5.43
N GLU A 237 -0.29 -18.65 -4.63
CA GLU A 237 1.03 -18.27 -5.10
C GLU A 237 2.03 -19.40 -4.83
N PHE A 238 2.68 -19.89 -5.86
CA PHE A 238 3.86 -20.75 -5.75
C PHE A 238 5.10 -19.90 -5.89
N ALA A 239 5.90 -19.82 -4.82
CA ALA A 239 7.03 -18.90 -4.77
C ALA A 239 8.26 -19.52 -4.08
N ASP A 240 9.42 -18.99 -4.45
CA ASP A 240 10.73 -19.33 -3.87
C ASP A 240 11.30 -18.10 -3.16
N PHE A 241 11.78 -18.27 -1.95
CA PHE A 241 12.29 -17.18 -1.13
C PHE A 241 13.54 -16.49 -1.69
N LEU A 242 14.31 -17.17 -2.53
CA LEU A 242 15.46 -16.57 -3.21
C LEU A 242 15.16 -16.13 -4.65
N CYS A 243 13.90 -16.18 -5.09
CA CYS A 243 13.50 -15.65 -6.38
C CYS A 243 13.25 -14.14 -6.29
N PRO A 244 13.99 -13.28 -7.03
CA PRO A 244 13.78 -11.84 -7.00
C PRO A 244 12.37 -11.43 -7.47
N HIS A 245 11.81 -12.13 -8.45
CA HIS A 245 10.45 -11.85 -8.94
C HIS A 245 9.38 -12.16 -7.89
N CYS A 246 9.60 -13.15 -7.02
CA CYS A 246 8.70 -13.45 -5.91
C CYS A 246 8.75 -12.33 -4.85
N LYS A 247 9.95 -11.84 -4.52
CA LYS A 247 10.11 -10.66 -3.65
C LYS A 247 9.31 -9.46 -4.16
N HIS A 248 9.36 -9.19 -5.48
CA HIS A 248 8.59 -8.09 -6.08
C HIS A 248 7.09 -8.34 -6.13
N ALA A 249 6.65 -9.61 -6.21
CA ALA A 249 5.22 -9.96 -6.24
C ALA A 249 4.55 -9.82 -4.88
N ALA A 250 5.25 -10.18 -3.80
CA ALA A 250 4.71 -10.27 -2.45
C ALA A 250 3.98 -9.01 -1.97
N PRO A 251 4.52 -7.77 -2.07
CA PRO A 251 3.84 -6.56 -1.62
C PRO A 251 2.48 -6.36 -2.29
N THR A 252 2.40 -6.57 -3.60
CA THR A 252 1.15 -6.39 -4.37
C THR A 252 0.10 -7.44 -3.98
N LEU A 253 0.50 -8.71 -3.84
CA LEU A 253 -0.41 -9.79 -3.47
C LEU A 253 -0.95 -9.61 -2.05
N HIS A 254 -0.09 -9.27 -1.09
CA HIS A 254 -0.47 -8.97 0.29
C HIS A 254 -1.42 -7.77 0.36
N ALA A 255 -1.03 -6.64 -0.26
CA ALA A 255 -1.83 -5.44 -0.30
C ALA A 255 -3.21 -5.71 -0.92
N PHE A 256 -3.26 -6.51 -1.98
CA PHE A 256 -4.51 -6.88 -2.63
C PHE A 256 -5.41 -7.70 -1.72
N ALA A 257 -4.87 -8.74 -1.07
CA ALA A 257 -5.63 -9.60 -0.16
C ALA A 257 -6.15 -8.83 1.08
N LEU A 258 -5.32 -7.96 1.66
CA LEU A 258 -5.68 -7.18 2.84
C LEU A 258 -6.61 -5.99 2.54
N SER A 259 -6.64 -5.48 1.31
CA SER A 259 -7.47 -4.32 0.94
C SER A 259 -8.89 -4.67 0.53
N ARG A 260 -9.21 -5.95 0.29
CA ARG A 260 -10.50 -6.36 -0.28
C ARG A 260 -11.18 -7.46 0.53
N PRO A 261 -12.49 -7.34 0.77
CA PRO A 261 -13.24 -8.40 1.44
C PRO A 261 -13.36 -9.64 0.54
N GLY A 262 -13.37 -10.82 1.17
CA GLY A 262 -13.55 -12.09 0.47
C GLY A 262 -12.37 -12.49 -0.43
N VAL A 263 -11.21 -11.86 -0.30
CA VAL A 263 -9.97 -12.27 -0.98
C VAL A 263 -9.09 -13.03 0.00
N ARG A 264 -8.67 -14.25 -0.38
CA ARG A 264 -7.72 -15.07 0.36
C ARG A 264 -6.48 -15.31 -0.48
N LEU A 265 -5.30 -15.04 0.08
CA LEU A 265 -4.00 -15.40 -0.48
C LEU A 265 -3.48 -16.63 0.26
N ILE A 266 -3.04 -17.63 -0.50
CA ILE A 266 -2.36 -18.83 0.01
C ILE A 266 -0.96 -18.86 -0.61
N PHE A 267 0.06 -18.65 0.22
CA PHE A 267 1.45 -18.83 -0.17
C PHE A 267 1.82 -20.31 -0.07
N LYS A 268 2.38 -20.85 -1.13
CA LYS A 268 2.89 -22.21 -1.23
C LYS A 268 4.35 -22.17 -1.60
N PRO A 269 5.27 -22.59 -0.72
CA PRO A 269 6.67 -22.63 -1.06
C PRO A 269 6.92 -23.60 -2.23
N PHE A 270 7.67 -23.12 -3.19
CA PHE A 270 8.17 -23.90 -4.32
C PHE A 270 9.68 -23.66 -4.46
N PRO A 271 10.49 -24.25 -3.55
CA PRO A 271 11.94 -24.08 -3.61
C PRO A 271 12.48 -24.55 -4.96
N LEU A 272 13.29 -23.72 -5.60
CA LEU A 272 13.99 -24.07 -6.84
C LEU A 272 15.26 -24.87 -6.51
N ASP A 273 15.09 -25.96 -5.77
CA ASP A 273 16.16 -26.83 -5.25
C ASP A 273 15.69 -28.29 -5.17
N GLY A 274 16.40 -29.17 -5.87
CA GLY A 274 16.08 -30.61 -5.94
C GLY A 274 16.19 -31.36 -4.60
N ASN A 275 16.83 -30.76 -3.59
CA ASN A 275 16.90 -31.38 -2.27
C ASN A 275 15.53 -31.54 -1.59
N CYS A 276 14.58 -30.67 -1.87
CA CYS A 276 13.23 -30.72 -1.31
C CYS A 276 12.09 -30.58 -2.35
N ASN A 277 12.42 -30.32 -3.61
CA ASN A 277 11.45 -30.20 -4.69
C ASN A 277 11.78 -31.19 -5.83
N LYS A 278 11.07 -32.29 -5.90
CA LYS A 278 11.28 -33.33 -6.93
C LYS A 278 11.02 -32.87 -8.37
N SER A 279 10.35 -31.72 -8.55
CA SER A 279 10.15 -31.12 -9.88
C SER A 279 11.40 -30.38 -10.40
N ILE A 280 12.39 -30.17 -9.54
CA ILE A 280 13.67 -29.54 -9.87
C ILE A 280 14.73 -30.63 -9.99
N PRO A 281 15.32 -30.84 -11.18
CA PRO A 281 16.27 -31.93 -11.40
C PRO A 281 17.59 -31.78 -10.64
N GLN A 282 18.02 -30.54 -10.40
CA GLN A 282 19.31 -30.23 -9.79
C GLN A 282 19.17 -29.94 -8.31
N ALA A 283 19.94 -30.68 -7.48
CA ALA A 283 20.12 -30.33 -6.07
C ALA A 283 20.96 -29.05 -5.97
N GLY A 284 20.50 -28.11 -5.15
CA GLY A 284 21.20 -26.88 -4.80
C GLY A 284 22.04 -27.06 -3.52
N ASP A 285 22.31 -25.95 -2.86
CA ASP A 285 22.99 -25.89 -1.56
C ASP A 285 22.06 -26.17 -0.34
N GLY A 286 20.76 -26.35 -0.59
CA GLY A 286 19.75 -26.58 0.44
C GLY A 286 19.20 -25.32 1.10
N LEU A 287 19.76 -24.15 0.83
CA LEU A 287 19.32 -22.89 1.47
C LEU A 287 17.84 -22.56 1.14
N ARG A 288 17.40 -22.74 -0.10
CA ARG A 288 16.01 -22.52 -0.52
C ARG A 288 15.04 -23.41 0.26
N CYS A 289 15.41 -24.66 0.48
CA CYS A 289 14.65 -25.60 1.31
C CYS A 289 14.60 -25.13 2.77
N GLN A 290 15.76 -24.76 3.31
CA GLN A 290 15.88 -24.28 4.69
C GLN A 290 15.03 -23.04 4.96
N LEU A 291 14.96 -22.09 4.02
CA LEU A 291 14.10 -20.89 4.14
C LEU A 291 12.60 -21.26 4.13
N ALA A 292 12.20 -22.22 3.31
CA ALA A 292 10.84 -22.74 3.33
C ALA A 292 10.51 -23.39 4.69
N TYR A 293 11.43 -24.18 5.24
CA TYR A 293 11.26 -24.79 6.58
C TYR A 293 11.23 -23.73 7.67
N ALA A 294 12.09 -22.70 7.59
CA ALA A 294 12.11 -21.58 8.55
C ALA A 294 10.78 -20.84 8.59
N ASN A 295 10.20 -20.58 7.43
CA ASN A 295 8.87 -19.97 7.33
C ASN A 295 7.78 -20.85 7.96
N TYR A 296 7.78 -22.15 7.67
CA TYR A 296 6.88 -23.12 8.28
C TYR A 296 7.04 -23.15 9.81
N CYS A 297 8.27 -23.21 10.32
CA CYS A 297 8.55 -23.28 11.74
C CYS A 297 8.12 -22.01 12.48
N ALA A 298 8.29 -20.83 11.87
CA ALA A 298 7.80 -19.59 12.43
C ALA A 298 6.26 -19.57 12.55
N GLU A 299 5.55 -20.16 11.59
CA GLU A 299 4.11 -20.31 11.66
C GLU A 299 3.70 -21.34 12.71
N LYS A 300 4.32 -22.50 12.72
CA LYS A 300 4.00 -23.61 13.62
C LYS A 300 4.20 -23.22 15.09
N LEU A 301 5.36 -22.63 15.41
CA LEU A 301 5.77 -22.35 16.79
C LEU A 301 5.16 -21.07 17.36
N ALA A 302 4.92 -20.05 16.54
CA ALA A 302 4.55 -18.73 17.04
C ALA A 302 3.43 -18.02 16.24
N LYS A 303 2.85 -18.65 15.24
CA LYS A 303 1.86 -18.00 14.32
C LYS A 303 2.42 -16.74 13.65
N LYS A 304 3.70 -16.75 13.32
CA LYS A 304 4.44 -15.64 12.72
C LYS A 304 4.90 -15.92 11.29
N GLY A 305 4.26 -16.87 10.61
CA GLY A 305 4.66 -17.28 9.27
C GLY A 305 4.70 -16.12 8.27
N TRP A 306 3.68 -15.25 8.26
CA TRP A 306 3.67 -14.08 7.36
C TRP A 306 4.74 -13.05 7.71
N LEU A 307 4.99 -12.81 8.99
CA LEU A 307 6.07 -11.91 9.42
C LEU A 307 7.44 -12.47 9.03
N ALA A 308 7.63 -13.78 9.18
CA ALA A 308 8.85 -14.45 8.74
C ALA A 308 8.99 -14.46 7.21
N HIS A 309 7.90 -14.65 6.47
CA HIS A 309 7.86 -14.56 5.02
C HIS A 309 8.37 -13.20 4.54
N ASP A 310 7.83 -12.13 5.05
CA ASP A 310 8.21 -10.77 4.67
C ASP A 310 9.66 -10.48 5.06
N TRP A 311 10.05 -10.87 6.27
CA TRP A 311 11.41 -10.69 6.75
C TRP A 311 12.44 -11.45 5.89
N ILE A 312 12.15 -12.68 5.49
CA ILE A 312 13.04 -13.47 4.62
C ILE A 312 13.21 -12.78 3.26
N PHE A 313 12.11 -12.28 2.66
CA PHE A 313 12.20 -11.54 1.41
C PHE A 313 12.97 -10.23 1.56
N ASP A 314 12.81 -9.52 2.67
CA ASP A 314 13.56 -8.27 2.93
C ASP A 314 15.08 -8.54 2.97
N HIS A 315 15.48 -9.64 3.61
CA HIS A 315 16.89 -10.04 3.75
C HIS A 315 17.37 -10.96 2.61
N GLN A 316 16.59 -11.10 1.52
CA GLN A 316 16.89 -12.00 0.41
C GLN A 316 18.32 -11.84 -0.12
N ARG A 317 18.77 -10.58 -0.30
CA ARG A 317 20.12 -10.28 -0.77
C ARG A 317 21.19 -10.79 0.20
N GLU A 318 20.97 -10.64 1.48
CA GLU A 318 21.91 -11.07 2.53
C GLU A 318 22.03 -12.59 2.60
N PHE A 319 20.92 -13.30 2.35
CA PHE A 319 20.94 -14.76 2.18
C PHE A 319 21.77 -15.19 0.98
N PHE A 320 21.64 -14.49 -0.16
CA PHE A 320 22.49 -14.74 -1.33
C PHE A 320 23.98 -14.47 -1.06
N GLU A 321 24.29 -13.48 -0.24
CA GLU A 321 25.66 -13.15 0.16
C GLU A 321 26.24 -14.15 1.19
N GLY A 322 25.43 -15.12 1.63
CA GLY A 322 25.87 -16.20 2.52
C GLY A 322 26.20 -15.74 3.94
N LYS A 323 25.52 -14.70 4.47
CA LYS A 323 25.74 -14.23 5.85
C LYS A 323 25.30 -15.31 6.86
N PRO A 324 26.20 -15.83 7.69
CA PRO A 324 25.94 -17.06 8.44
C PRO A 324 24.97 -16.92 9.63
N GLN A 325 24.57 -15.70 10.01
CA GLN A 325 23.79 -15.44 11.22
C GLN A 325 22.32 -15.03 10.96
N LEU A 326 21.86 -15.11 9.71
CA LEU A 326 20.52 -14.59 9.38
C LEU A 326 19.38 -15.40 10.02
N LEU A 327 19.51 -16.73 10.11
CA LEU A 327 18.49 -17.53 10.80
C LEU A 327 18.47 -17.27 12.31
N GLU A 328 19.63 -16.99 12.92
CA GLU A 328 19.70 -16.57 14.32
C GLU A 328 19.04 -15.20 14.53
N GLN A 329 19.22 -14.28 13.57
CA GLN A 329 18.55 -12.98 13.59
C GLN A 329 17.03 -13.14 13.45
N LEU A 330 16.54 -14.05 12.59
CA LEU A 330 15.11 -14.36 12.48
C LEU A 330 14.56 -14.89 13.81
N ILE A 331 15.26 -15.83 14.46
CA ILE A 331 14.91 -16.39 15.76
C ILE A 331 14.79 -15.26 16.80
N ALA A 332 15.80 -14.39 16.87
CA ALA A 332 15.83 -13.27 17.82
C ALA A 332 14.72 -12.25 17.53
N GLN A 333 14.53 -11.86 16.25
CA GLN A 333 13.51 -10.92 15.81
C GLN A 333 12.10 -11.36 16.21
N PHE A 334 11.83 -12.64 16.06
CA PHE A 334 10.51 -13.20 16.34
C PHE A 334 10.38 -13.80 17.74
N LYS A 335 11.43 -13.70 18.57
CA LYS A 335 11.46 -14.24 19.94
C LYS A 335 11.06 -15.71 19.99
N LEU A 336 11.63 -16.50 19.08
CA LEU A 336 11.42 -17.94 19.01
C LEU A 336 12.42 -18.64 19.96
N ASP A 337 12.06 -19.81 20.47
CA ASP A 337 13.02 -20.63 21.20
C ASP A 337 14.02 -21.25 20.22
N PRO A 338 15.35 -21.02 20.38
CA PRO A 338 16.36 -21.50 19.43
C PRO A 338 16.42 -23.02 19.31
N ALA A 339 16.19 -23.74 20.41
CA ALA A 339 16.28 -25.20 20.40
C ALA A 339 15.06 -25.82 19.71
N GLU A 340 13.85 -25.30 20.03
CA GLU A 340 12.61 -25.72 19.37
C GLU A 340 12.63 -25.39 17.88
N PHE A 341 13.13 -24.20 17.51
CA PHE A 341 13.21 -23.80 16.12
C PHE A 341 14.17 -24.67 15.32
N LYS A 342 15.35 -24.98 15.87
CA LYS A 342 16.30 -25.88 15.23
C LYS A 342 15.72 -27.29 15.08
N SER A 343 15.08 -27.82 16.12
CA SER A 343 14.42 -29.14 16.07
C SER A 343 13.30 -29.14 15.00
N CYS A 344 12.58 -28.04 14.86
CA CYS A 344 11.55 -27.91 13.82
C CYS A 344 12.16 -27.89 12.42
N LEU A 345 13.27 -27.16 12.20
CA LEU A 345 13.96 -27.11 10.90
C LEU A 345 14.43 -28.48 10.42
N GLU A 346 14.86 -29.35 11.36
CA GLU A 346 15.32 -30.70 11.09
C GLU A 346 14.20 -31.74 11.07
N SER A 347 12.94 -31.31 11.28
CA SER A 347 11.81 -32.22 11.37
C SER A 347 11.33 -32.71 10.00
N GLU A 348 10.90 -33.97 9.95
CA GLU A 348 10.25 -34.57 8.77
C GLU A 348 9.00 -33.78 8.36
N GLU A 349 8.31 -33.17 9.33
CA GLU A 349 7.09 -32.41 9.08
C GLU A 349 7.38 -31.14 8.26
N ALA A 350 8.44 -30.38 8.56
CA ALA A 350 8.85 -29.22 7.78
C ALA A 350 9.25 -29.62 6.34
N PHE A 351 9.99 -30.74 6.21
CA PHE A 351 10.33 -31.28 4.91
C PHE A 351 9.08 -31.69 4.10
N LEU A 352 8.16 -32.45 4.69
CA LEU A 352 6.94 -32.92 4.03
C LEU A 352 6.02 -31.75 3.68
N TRP A 353 6.00 -30.69 4.48
CA TRP A 353 5.23 -29.48 4.16
C TRP A 353 5.75 -28.82 2.89
N ALA A 354 7.05 -28.57 2.77
CA ALA A 354 7.64 -27.96 1.59
C ALA A 354 7.56 -28.88 0.36
N GLN A 355 7.82 -30.18 0.52
CA GLN A 355 7.74 -31.16 -0.57
C GLN A 355 6.29 -31.32 -1.08
N GLY A 356 5.31 -31.36 -0.17
CA GLY A 356 3.89 -31.45 -0.54
C GLY A 356 3.41 -30.23 -1.30
N SER A 357 3.84 -29.06 -0.87
CA SER A 357 3.57 -27.80 -1.61
C SER A 357 4.19 -27.82 -3.01
N ALA A 358 5.44 -28.21 -3.11
CA ALA A 358 6.14 -28.31 -4.40
C ALA A 358 5.52 -29.36 -5.31
N ALA A 359 5.02 -30.47 -4.77
CA ALA A 359 4.33 -31.52 -5.54
C ALA A 359 3.01 -31.02 -6.16
N GLU A 360 2.25 -30.21 -5.45
CA GLU A 360 1.04 -29.55 -6.00
C GLU A 360 1.39 -28.61 -7.14
N GLY A 361 2.56 -27.96 -7.09
CA GLY A 361 3.09 -27.09 -8.14
C GLY A 361 3.86 -27.81 -9.24
N SER A 362 3.80 -29.14 -9.35
CA SER A 362 4.62 -29.92 -10.30
C SER A 362 4.44 -29.51 -11.78
N MET A 363 3.31 -28.88 -12.14
CA MET A 363 3.04 -28.37 -13.49
C MET A 363 3.67 -26.99 -13.76
N ILE A 364 4.12 -26.25 -12.75
CA ILE A 364 4.65 -24.91 -12.95
C ILE A 364 6.09 -24.97 -13.47
N ARG A 365 6.50 -23.94 -14.20
CA ARG A 365 7.82 -23.86 -14.86
C ARG A 365 8.74 -22.81 -14.26
N GLY A 366 8.27 -22.07 -13.27
CA GLY A 366 9.02 -20.99 -12.63
C GLY A 366 8.22 -20.29 -11.54
N THR A 367 8.88 -19.39 -10.82
CA THR A 367 8.30 -18.63 -9.73
C THR A 367 8.45 -17.11 -9.96
N PRO A 368 7.47 -16.29 -9.52
CA PRO A 368 6.19 -16.71 -8.95
C PRO A 368 5.25 -17.27 -10.01
N THR A 369 4.46 -18.30 -9.66
CA THR A 369 3.31 -18.72 -10.46
C THR A 369 2.06 -18.54 -9.63
N ILE A 370 1.06 -17.86 -10.22
CA ILE A 370 -0.13 -17.40 -9.52
C ILE A 370 -1.37 -18.03 -10.16
N PHE A 371 -2.20 -18.64 -9.33
CA PHE A 371 -3.52 -19.13 -9.71
C PHE A 371 -4.59 -18.35 -8.96
N VAL A 372 -5.69 -18.06 -9.65
CA VAL A 372 -6.87 -17.47 -9.03
C VAL A 372 -8.07 -18.39 -9.26
N ASN A 373 -8.69 -18.81 -8.17
CA ASN A 373 -9.77 -19.79 -8.19
C ASN A 373 -9.40 -21.03 -9.03
N GLY A 374 -8.16 -21.51 -8.84
CA GLY A 374 -7.59 -22.67 -9.53
C GLY A 374 -7.12 -22.42 -10.96
N ARG A 375 -7.35 -21.25 -11.55
CA ARG A 375 -6.95 -20.93 -12.92
C ARG A 375 -5.66 -20.14 -12.97
N LEU A 376 -4.73 -20.54 -13.83
CA LEU A 376 -3.47 -19.82 -14.03
C LEU A 376 -3.74 -18.38 -14.44
N LEU A 377 -3.12 -17.45 -13.75
CA LEU A 377 -3.20 -16.02 -14.03
C LEU A 377 -1.84 -15.48 -14.47
N GLU A 378 -1.70 -15.23 -15.76
CA GLU A 378 -0.52 -14.52 -16.27
C GLU A 378 -0.47 -13.10 -15.71
N MET A 379 0.73 -12.62 -15.41
CA MET A 379 0.93 -11.31 -14.75
C MET A 379 0.14 -11.17 -13.42
N GLY A 380 -0.12 -12.26 -12.72
CA GLY A 380 -0.94 -12.28 -11.49
C GLY A 380 -0.38 -11.44 -10.34
N GLN A 381 0.90 -11.01 -10.42
CA GLN A 381 1.52 -10.05 -9.51
C GLN A 381 1.15 -8.58 -9.83
N SER A 382 0.46 -8.31 -10.93
CA SER A 382 0.09 -6.96 -11.36
C SER A 382 -1.23 -6.53 -10.74
N LEU A 383 -1.25 -5.40 -10.06
CA LEU A 383 -2.47 -4.87 -9.43
C LEU A 383 -3.63 -4.67 -10.40
N PRO A 384 -3.45 -4.10 -11.63
CA PRO A 384 -4.51 -4.00 -12.62
C PRO A 384 -5.11 -5.35 -13.04
N VAL A 385 -4.28 -6.40 -13.13
CA VAL A 385 -4.74 -7.75 -13.49
C VAL A 385 -5.60 -8.33 -12.36
N LEU A 386 -5.10 -8.28 -11.13
CA LEU A 386 -5.84 -8.74 -9.95
C LEU A 386 -7.17 -8.01 -9.79
N GLN A 387 -7.18 -6.69 -10.00
CA GLN A 387 -8.41 -5.89 -9.97
C GLN A 387 -9.40 -6.34 -11.05
N GLY A 388 -8.93 -6.53 -12.27
CA GLY A 388 -9.78 -6.98 -13.38
C GLY A 388 -10.42 -8.34 -13.11
N VAL A 389 -9.65 -9.31 -12.57
CA VAL A 389 -10.17 -10.62 -12.18
C VAL A 389 -11.18 -10.50 -11.03
N TYR A 390 -10.86 -9.72 -9.99
CA TYR A 390 -11.79 -9.51 -8.86
C TYR A 390 -13.12 -8.91 -9.32
N GLU A 391 -13.09 -7.87 -10.16
CA GLU A 391 -14.30 -7.26 -10.70
C GLU A 391 -15.14 -8.22 -11.54
N LYS A 392 -14.51 -9.15 -12.26
CA LYS A 392 -15.21 -10.21 -13.00
C LYS A 392 -15.89 -11.23 -12.07
N ILE A 393 -15.21 -11.57 -10.95
CA ILE A 393 -15.77 -12.52 -9.97
C ILE A 393 -16.97 -11.93 -9.24
N ILE A 394 -16.89 -10.68 -8.78
CA ILE A 394 -17.98 -10.06 -7.99
C ILE A 394 -19.19 -9.62 -8.83
N LYS A 395 -19.04 -9.53 -10.17
CA LYS A 395 -20.16 -9.19 -11.08
C LYS A 395 -20.97 -10.43 -11.52
N LYS A 396 -20.47 -11.65 -11.25
CA LYS A 396 -21.17 -12.92 -11.48
C LYS A 396 -22.05 -13.27 -10.28
#